data_d43aa96374ad4cf39d34003b6ac76b4e
#
_entry.id   d43aa96374ad4cf39d34003b6ac76b4e
#
_cell.length_a   1.000
_cell.length_b   1.000
_cell.length_c   1.000
_cell.angle_alpha   90.00
_cell.angle_beta   90.00
_cell.angle_gamma   90.00
#
_symmetry.space_group_name_H-M   'P 1'
#
loop_
_entity.id
_entity.type
_entity.pdbx_description
1 polymer ?
#
loop_
_entity_poly.entity_id
_entity_poly.type
_entity_poly.pdbx_seq_one_letter_code
_entity_poly.pdbx_strand_id
1 'polypeptide(L)'
;MKKILASLLAALAMVSGAQASGGDLVLDKFPKERITDMAALQNGAKLFVNYCLNCHAAAFMRFNRLKDIGLTEQQIKDNLLFPTDKVGEVMKVSLDSKDAKEWFGAVPPDLTLVARSRASHSGTGADYLYTYLRSFYRDETRPTGWNNLVFPNVGMPHVLWELQGQRAAKFVEETDPHDPSKKVHHFDGFEQLTPGKMSAQEFDSNVADLVAYMQWMAEPMQTQRTRLGVGVLIFLAGFFFIAWRLNAAYWKDVK
;
A
#
# COMPACT_ATOMS: atom_id res chain seq x y z
N MET A 1 8.72 -27.76 33.97
CA MET A 1 9.38 -26.61 33.30
C MET A 1 10.12 -27.01 32.02
N LYS A 2 11.05 -28.02 32.03
CA LYS A 2 11.77 -28.43 30.79
C LYS A 2 10.87 -28.90 29.65
N LYS A 3 9.74 -29.58 29.93
CA LYS A 3 8.78 -30.04 28.90
C LYS A 3 7.98 -28.88 28.27
N ILE A 4 7.67 -27.82 29.02
CA ILE A 4 6.96 -26.62 28.50
C ILE A 4 7.91 -25.77 27.63
N LEU A 5 9.18 -25.68 28.01
CA LEU A 5 10.18 -24.98 27.20
C LEU A 5 10.43 -25.70 25.86
N ALA A 6 10.46 -27.02 25.86
CA ALA A 6 10.63 -27.84 24.67
C ALA A 6 9.42 -27.75 23.72
N SER A 7 8.19 -27.69 24.24
CA SER A 7 6.99 -27.50 23.41
C SER A 7 6.88 -26.08 22.84
N LEU A 8 7.31 -25.06 23.56
CA LEU A 8 7.39 -23.68 23.05
C LEU A 8 8.45 -23.53 21.94
N LEU A 9 9.62 -24.17 22.09
CA LEU A 9 10.65 -24.22 21.06
C LEU A 9 10.20 -24.98 19.82
N ALA A 10 9.49 -26.08 19.97
CA ALA A 10 8.93 -26.85 18.85
C ALA A 10 7.81 -26.09 18.12
N ALA A 11 6.97 -25.33 18.84
CA ALA A 11 5.95 -24.47 18.24
C ALA A 11 6.57 -23.30 17.47
N LEU A 12 7.67 -22.72 17.96
CA LEU A 12 8.40 -21.67 17.24
C LEU A 12 9.06 -22.17 15.94
N ALA A 13 9.52 -23.42 15.92
CA ALA A 13 10.15 -24.03 14.75
C ALA A 13 9.15 -24.39 13.63
N MET A 14 7.87 -24.53 13.93
CA MET A 14 6.83 -24.85 12.92
C MET A 14 6.27 -23.62 12.18
N VAL A 15 6.62 -22.41 12.59
CA VAL A 15 6.15 -21.16 11.93
C VAL A 15 6.97 -20.78 10.69
N SER A 16 8.10 -21.45 10.43
CA SER A 16 9.05 -21.10 9.37
C SER A 16 8.78 -21.74 7.99
N GLY A 17 7.60 -22.31 7.73
CA GLY A 17 7.36 -23.16 6.55
C GLY A 17 6.39 -22.70 5.48
N ALA A 18 5.81 -21.50 5.53
CA ALA A 18 4.90 -21.02 4.50
C ALA A 18 5.58 -19.97 3.59
N GLN A 19 6.44 -20.43 2.67
CA GLN A 19 6.89 -19.61 1.55
C GLN A 19 5.85 -19.70 0.43
N ALA A 20 5.04 -18.65 0.27
CA ALA A 20 4.29 -18.46 -0.94
C ALA A 20 5.26 -17.96 -2.02
N SER A 21 5.39 -18.72 -3.12
CA SER A 21 6.15 -18.33 -4.30
C SER A 21 5.47 -17.15 -5.00
N GLY A 22 5.80 -15.93 -4.60
CA GLY A 22 5.56 -14.72 -5.38
C GLY A 22 6.81 -14.46 -6.21
N GLY A 23 6.64 -14.19 -7.52
CA GLY A 23 7.74 -14.01 -8.47
C GLY A 23 8.81 -13.01 -8.01
N ASP A 24 10.02 -13.13 -8.57
CA ASP A 24 11.27 -12.46 -8.20
C ASP A 24 11.33 -10.93 -8.36
N LEU A 25 10.19 -10.24 -8.49
CA LEU A 25 10.17 -8.79 -8.59
C LEU A 25 10.46 -8.14 -7.22
N VAL A 26 11.61 -7.52 -7.12
CA VAL A 26 11.99 -6.72 -5.94
C VAL A 26 11.16 -5.45 -5.93
N LEU A 27 10.38 -5.25 -4.85
CA LEU A 27 9.60 -4.03 -4.69
C LEU A 27 10.49 -2.86 -4.29
N ASP A 28 10.25 -1.70 -4.91
CA ASP A 28 10.88 -0.43 -4.53
C ASP A 28 10.47 -0.05 -3.11
N LYS A 29 11.42 0.48 -2.34
CA LYS A 29 11.13 0.90 -0.98
C LYS A 29 10.42 2.24 -0.97
N PHE A 30 9.24 2.24 -0.37
CA PHE A 30 8.46 3.45 -0.16
C PHE A 30 9.14 4.36 0.88
N PRO A 31 9.27 5.67 0.62
CA PRO A 31 9.86 6.64 1.55
C PRO A 31 8.91 6.90 2.73
N LYS A 32 9.13 6.18 3.84
CA LYS A 32 8.21 6.12 5.01
C LYS A 32 8.03 7.46 5.73
N GLU A 33 9.00 8.36 5.63
CA GLU A 33 8.93 9.72 6.18
C GLU A 33 7.76 10.53 5.64
N ARG A 34 7.31 10.24 4.42
CA ARG A 34 6.16 10.89 3.79
C ARG A 34 4.84 10.69 4.56
N ILE A 35 4.70 9.63 5.35
CA ILE A 35 3.47 9.34 6.12
C ILE A 35 3.24 10.39 7.23
N THR A 36 4.29 11.05 7.70
CA THR A 36 4.23 12.07 8.74
C THR A 36 4.38 13.49 8.20
N ASP A 37 4.60 13.65 6.90
CA ASP A 37 4.67 14.93 6.22
C ASP A 37 3.27 15.37 5.79
N MET A 38 2.76 16.45 6.42
CA MET A 38 1.43 16.99 6.14
C MET A 38 1.30 17.48 4.70
N ALA A 39 2.34 18.08 4.14
CA ALA A 39 2.30 18.55 2.75
C ALA A 39 2.22 17.38 1.77
N ALA A 40 2.97 16.31 2.03
CA ALA A 40 2.89 15.07 1.25
C ALA A 40 1.50 14.43 1.35
N LEU A 41 0.91 14.35 2.54
CA LEU A 41 -0.44 13.81 2.72
C LEU A 41 -1.52 14.64 2.03
N GLN A 42 -1.41 15.97 2.06
CA GLN A 42 -2.34 16.87 1.36
C GLN A 42 -2.21 16.74 -0.17
N ASN A 43 -0.98 16.70 -0.70
CA ASN A 43 -0.76 16.46 -2.12
C ASN A 43 -1.24 15.06 -2.54
N GLY A 44 -0.99 14.05 -1.72
CA GLY A 44 -1.50 12.70 -1.94
C GLY A 44 -3.02 12.63 -1.95
N ALA A 45 -3.71 13.33 -1.04
CA ALA A 45 -5.18 13.44 -1.03
C ALA A 45 -5.70 14.10 -2.32
N LYS A 46 -5.06 15.17 -2.79
CA LYS A 46 -5.37 15.82 -4.06
C LYS A 46 -5.24 14.84 -5.24
N LEU A 47 -4.13 14.12 -5.32
CA LEU A 47 -3.92 13.13 -6.39
C LEU A 47 -4.95 11.99 -6.30
N PHE A 48 -5.26 11.50 -5.11
CA PHE A 48 -6.25 10.45 -4.89
C PHE A 48 -7.62 10.86 -5.39
N VAL A 49 -8.10 12.03 -4.99
CA VAL A 49 -9.43 12.53 -5.39
C VAL A 49 -9.52 12.76 -6.89
N ASN A 50 -8.45 13.28 -7.52
CA ASN A 50 -8.48 13.61 -8.94
C ASN A 50 -8.24 12.43 -9.88
N TYR A 51 -7.47 11.42 -9.47
CA TYR A 51 -7.06 10.31 -10.35
C TYR A 51 -7.64 8.95 -9.95
N CYS A 52 -7.93 8.72 -8.66
CA CYS A 52 -8.37 7.41 -8.19
C CYS A 52 -9.87 7.34 -7.90
N LEU A 53 -10.44 8.39 -7.28
CA LEU A 53 -11.83 8.41 -6.79
C LEU A 53 -12.86 8.37 -7.92
N ASN A 54 -12.47 8.62 -9.16
CA ASN A 54 -13.36 8.49 -10.32
C ASN A 54 -13.78 7.04 -10.59
N CYS A 55 -12.92 6.06 -10.25
CA CYS A 55 -13.15 4.64 -10.47
C CYS A 55 -13.15 3.82 -9.19
N HIS A 56 -12.44 4.25 -8.16
CA HIS A 56 -12.26 3.53 -6.90
C HIS A 56 -12.92 4.26 -5.74
N ALA A 57 -13.78 3.57 -5.00
CA ALA A 57 -14.28 4.10 -3.72
C ALA A 57 -13.19 4.02 -2.62
N ALA A 58 -13.34 4.88 -1.62
CA ALA A 58 -12.76 4.74 -0.30
C ALA A 58 -13.90 4.82 0.72
N ALA A 59 -14.74 3.77 0.76
CA ALA A 59 -16.04 3.75 1.41
C ALA A 59 -15.98 3.85 2.95
N PHE A 60 -14.81 3.60 3.55
CA PHE A 60 -14.59 3.77 5.00
C PHE A 60 -13.92 5.09 5.35
N MET A 61 -13.62 5.95 4.35
CA MET A 61 -13.05 7.29 4.54
C MET A 61 -14.11 8.36 4.26
N ARG A 62 -14.23 9.32 5.18
CA ARG A 62 -15.07 10.50 5.02
C ARG A 62 -14.23 11.72 4.66
N PHE A 63 -14.77 12.62 3.86
CA PHE A 63 -14.05 13.85 3.49
C PHE A 63 -13.65 14.72 4.68
N ASN A 64 -14.46 14.76 5.76
CA ASN A 64 -14.12 15.52 6.95
C ASN A 64 -12.86 15.03 7.68
N ARG A 65 -12.42 13.79 7.44
CA ARG A 65 -11.17 13.26 7.99
C ARG A 65 -9.92 13.92 7.38
N LEU A 66 -10.06 14.58 6.25
CA LEU A 66 -8.97 15.38 5.68
C LEU A 66 -8.55 16.57 6.57
N LYS A 67 -9.38 16.92 7.58
CA LYS A 67 -8.97 17.86 8.63
C LYS A 67 -7.82 17.33 9.48
N ASP A 68 -7.70 16.01 9.63
CA ASP A 68 -6.65 15.36 10.41
C ASP A 68 -5.26 15.52 9.77
N ILE A 69 -5.21 15.83 8.47
CA ILE A 69 -3.99 16.16 7.73
C ILE A 69 -3.83 17.67 7.50
N GLY A 70 -4.51 18.49 8.33
CA GLY A 70 -4.32 19.94 8.38
C GLY A 70 -5.13 20.75 7.36
N LEU A 71 -6.06 20.16 6.61
CA LEU A 71 -6.94 20.91 5.72
C LEU A 71 -8.12 21.52 6.49
N THR A 72 -8.48 22.74 6.15
CA THR A 72 -9.72 23.37 6.64
C THR A 72 -10.93 22.81 5.89
N GLU A 73 -12.12 22.92 6.49
CA GLU A 73 -13.36 22.50 5.83
C GLU A 73 -13.61 23.24 4.52
N GLN A 74 -13.26 24.53 4.47
CA GLN A 74 -13.40 25.33 3.27
C GLN A 74 -12.47 24.84 2.17
N GLN A 75 -11.19 24.55 2.49
CA GLN A 75 -10.25 23.99 1.52
C GLN A 75 -10.72 22.64 0.95
N ILE A 76 -11.31 21.79 1.81
CA ILE A 76 -11.88 20.51 1.39
C ILE A 76 -13.05 20.74 0.42
N LYS A 77 -13.97 21.65 0.74
CA LYS A 77 -15.13 21.96 -0.10
C LYS A 77 -14.73 22.52 -1.45
N ASP A 78 -13.78 23.44 -1.46
CA ASP A 78 -13.41 24.16 -2.67
C ASP A 78 -12.53 23.32 -3.63
N ASN A 79 -11.78 22.34 -3.10
CA ASN A 79 -10.73 21.67 -3.87
C ASN A 79 -10.86 20.15 -3.99
N LEU A 80 -11.64 19.49 -3.14
CA LEU A 80 -11.64 18.03 -3.04
C LEU A 80 -13.05 17.40 -2.98
N LEU A 81 -14.10 18.18 -2.75
CA LEU A 81 -15.45 17.69 -2.53
C LEU A 81 -16.28 17.66 -3.83
N PHE A 82 -15.83 16.93 -4.85
CA PHE A 82 -16.49 16.89 -6.15
C PHE A 82 -17.77 16.04 -6.21
N PRO A 83 -17.86 14.85 -5.55
CA PRO A 83 -19.01 13.96 -5.70
C PRO A 83 -20.19 14.28 -4.77
N THR A 84 -20.08 15.27 -3.87
CA THR A 84 -21.09 15.60 -2.84
C THR A 84 -20.91 17.00 -2.28
N ASP A 85 -21.95 17.57 -1.69
CA ASP A 85 -21.89 18.88 -1.02
C ASP A 85 -21.59 18.77 0.49
N LYS A 86 -21.52 17.56 1.05
CA LYS A 86 -21.40 17.32 2.48
C LYS A 86 -20.06 16.67 2.84
N VAL A 87 -19.22 17.40 3.56
CA VAL A 87 -17.92 16.88 4.06
C VAL A 87 -18.04 15.65 4.97
N GLY A 88 -19.20 15.40 5.55
CA GLY A 88 -19.48 14.21 6.35
C GLY A 88 -19.72 12.94 5.55
N GLU A 89 -19.91 13.05 4.23
CA GLU A 89 -20.09 11.88 3.37
C GLU A 89 -18.80 11.08 3.17
N VAL A 90 -18.96 9.81 2.86
CA VAL A 90 -17.84 8.92 2.52
C VAL A 90 -17.38 9.15 1.07
N MET A 91 -16.13 8.79 0.78
CA MET A 91 -15.54 8.90 -0.55
C MET A 91 -16.09 7.78 -1.45
N LYS A 92 -17.26 8.00 -2.02
CA LYS A 92 -17.93 7.08 -2.95
C LYS A 92 -17.50 7.36 -4.37
N VAL A 93 -17.51 6.32 -5.19
CA VAL A 93 -17.35 6.42 -6.64
C VAL A 93 -18.71 6.58 -7.31
N SER A 94 -18.75 7.32 -8.41
CA SER A 94 -19.95 7.46 -9.24
C SER A 94 -20.09 6.35 -10.29
N LEU A 95 -19.02 5.61 -10.58
CA LEU A 95 -19.01 4.51 -11.54
C LEU A 95 -19.85 3.35 -11.04
N ASP A 96 -20.86 2.94 -11.81
CA ASP A 96 -21.67 1.76 -11.52
C ASP A 96 -20.86 0.48 -11.66
N SER A 97 -21.09 -0.49 -10.76
CA SER A 97 -20.35 -1.76 -10.75
C SER A 97 -20.58 -2.62 -12.00
N LYS A 98 -21.76 -2.52 -12.64
CA LYS A 98 -22.07 -3.25 -13.86
C LYS A 98 -21.30 -2.66 -15.03
N ASP A 99 -21.33 -1.33 -15.16
CA ASP A 99 -20.58 -0.62 -16.20
C ASP A 99 -19.07 -0.83 -16.04
N ALA A 100 -18.57 -0.77 -14.80
CA ALA A 100 -17.17 -1.05 -14.50
C ALA A 100 -16.74 -2.45 -14.94
N LYS A 101 -17.58 -3.46 -14.69
CA LYS A 101 -17.31 -4.84 -15.10
C LYS A 101 -17.34 -5.01 -16.61
N GLU A 102 -18.24 -4.29 -17.29
CA GLU A 102 -18.34 -4.31 -18.74
C GLU A 102 -17.13 -3.64 -19.40
N TRP A 103 -16.70 -2.47 -18.90
CA TRP A 103 -15.62 -1.70 -19.50
C TRP A 103 -14.21 -2.23 -19.18
N PHE A 104 -13.99 -2.73 -17.96
CA PHE A 104 -12.67 -3.11 -17.47
C PHE A 104 -12.50 -4.62 -17.22
N GLY A 105 -13.58 -5.40 -17.42
CA GLY A 105 -13.58 -6.83 -17.10
C GLY A 105 -13.67 -7.15 -15.60
N ALA A 106 -13.54 -6.14 -14.73
CA ALA A 106 -13.61 -6.28 -13.28
C ALA A 106 -14.10 -4.98 -12.62
N VAL A 107 -14.70 -5.10 -11.44
CA VAL A 107 -15.05 -3.94 -10.62
C VAL A 107 -13.80 -3.43 -9.92
N PRO A 108 -13.45 -2.13 -10.05
CA PRO A 108 -12.33 -1.56 -9.32
C PRO A 108 -12.50 -1.74 -7.79
N PRO A 109 -11.51 -2.26 -7.07
CA PRO A 109 -11.62 -2.49 -5.64
C PRO A 109 -11.69 -1.19 -4.84
N ASP A 110 -12.30 -1.25 -3.66
CA ASP A 110 -12.20 -0.17 -2.67
C ASP A 110 -10.76 0.01 -2.20
N LEU A 111 -10.29 1.25 -2.14
CA LEU A 111 -8.90 1.58 -1.82
C LEU A 111 -8.67 1.96 -0.36
N THR A 112 -9.69 2.00 0.49
CA THR A 112 -9.53 2.43 1.88
C THR A 112 -8.42 1.67 2.61
N LEU A 113 -8.38 0.35 2.46
CA LEU A 113 -7.43 -0.52 3.17
C LEU A 113 -6.37 -1.15 2.25
N VAL A 114 -6.25 -0.68 1.01
CA VAL A 114 -5.38 -1.33 0.01
C VAL A 114 -3.91 -1.36 0.44
N ALA A 115 -3.41 -0.30 1.08
CA ALA A 115 -2.05 -0.24 1.59
C ALA A 115 -1.76 -1.25 2.72
N ARG A 116 -2.80 -1.82 3.34
CA ARG A 116 -2.66 -2.92 4.30
C ARG A 116 -2.85 -4.28 3.64
N SER A 117 -3.85 -4.42 2.77
CA SER A 117 -4.20 -5.69 2.13
C SER A 117 -3.15 -6.18 1.13
N ARG A 118 -2.30 -5.29 0.62
CA ARG A 118 -1.23 -5.62 -0.33
C ARG A 118 0.13 -5.91 0.34
N ALA A 119 0.19 -5.97 1.66
CA ALA A 119 1.40 -6.42 2.36
C ALA A 119 1.65 -7.92 2.09
N SER A 120 2.90 -8.29 1.85
CA SER A 120 3.34 -9.66 1.56
C SER A 120 4.75 -9.89 2.11
N HIS A 121 5.30 -11.07 1.87
CA HIS A 121 6.70 -11.37 2.18
C HIS A 121 7.70 -10.51 1.40
N SER A 122 7.32 -10.04 0.20
CA SER A 122 8.17 -9.18 -0.65
C SER A 122 8.27 -7.75 -0.15
N GLY A 123 7.33 -7.29 0.70
CA GLY A 123 7.35 -5.93 1.24
C GLY A 123 6.04 -5.47 1.85
N THR A 124 6.02 -4.22 2.29
CA THR A 124 4.80 -3.59 2.80
C THR A 124 3.81 -3.31 1.67
N GLY A 125 2.53 -3.10 2.00
CA GLY A 125 1.56 -2.69 1.00
C GLY A 125 1.87 -1.32 0.39
N ALA A 126 2.57 -0.43 1.10
CA ALA A 126 3.06 0.82 0.56
C ALA A 126 4.21 0.60 -0.46
N ASP A 127 5.16 -0.32 -0.20
CA ASP A 127 6.18 -0.73 -1.18
C ASP A 127 5.52 -1.28 -2.46
N TYR A 128 4.49 -2.14 -2.28
CA TYR A 128 3.72 -2.68 -3.40
C TYR A 128 3.06 -1.57 -4.24
N LEU A 129 2.33 -0.66 -3.62
CA LEU A 129 1.62 0.41 -4.32
C LEU A 129 2.58 1.38 -4.99
N TYR A 130 3.69 1.70 -4.33
CA TYR A 130 4.72 2.59 -4.88
C TYR A 130 5.37 2.00 -6.12
N THR A 131 5.69 0.70 -6.10
CA THR A 131 6.21 0.00 -7.28
C THR A 131 5.15 -0.16 -8.35
N TYR A 132 3.93 -0.57 -7.98
CA TYR A 132 2.82 -0.80 -8.90
C TYR A 132 2.48 0.46 -9.71
N LEU A 133 2.27 1.60 -9.07
CA LEU A 133 1.89 2.84 -9.74
C LEU A 133 3.01 3.40 -10.65
N ARG A 134 4.26 3.00 -10.41
CA ARG A 134 5.44 3.41 -11.17
C ARG A 134 5.87 2.41 -12.24
N SER A 135 5.20 1.27 -12.38
CA SER A 135 5.64 0.18 -13.26
C SER A 135 4.68 -0.13 -14.41
N PHE A 136 3.78 0.80 -14.74
CA PHE A 136 2.96 0.71 -15.95
C PHE A 136 3.78 0.94 -17.23
N TYR A 137 3.41 0.23 -18.30
CA TYR A 137 3.99 0.37 -19.64
C TYR A 137 2.95 0.11 -20.73
N ARG A 138 3.22 0.58 -21.94
CA ARG A 138 2.40 0.34 -23.12
C ARG A 138 2.51 -1.11 -23.56
N ASP A 139 1.36 -1.74 -23.78
CA ASP A 139 1.24 -3.10 -24.28
C ASP A 139 0.00 -3.19 -25.17
N GLU A 140 0.22 -3.19 -26.49
CA GLU A 140 -0.87 -3.20 -27.48
C GLU A 140 -1.65 -4.53 -27.49
N THR A 141 -1.12 -5.57 -26.88
CA THR A 141 -1.83 -6.86 -26.73
C THR A 141 -2.93 -6.82 -25.69
N ARG A 142 -2.96 -5.77 -24.85
CA ARG A 142 -3.94 -5.62 -23.77
C ARG A 142 -5.13 -4.76 -24.22
N PRO A 143 -6.37 -5.10 -23.77
CA PRO A 143 -7.55 -4.32 -24.12
C PRO A 143 -7.48 -2.84 -23.76
N THR A 144 -6.83 -2.51 -22.63
CA THR A 144 -6.61 -1.13 -22.19
C THR A 144 -5.40 -0.45 -22.85
N GLY A 145 -4.58 -1.21 -23.61
CA GLY A 145 -3.31 -0.76 -24.16
C GLY A 145 -2.20 -0.59 -23.11
N TRP A 146 -2.40 -1.09 -21.87
CA TRP A 146 -1.47 -0.96 -20.75
C TRP A 146 -1.25 -2.29 -20.04
N ASN A 147 -0.03 -2.49 -19.55
CA ASN A 147 0.33 -3.60 -18.69
C ASN A 147 1.18 -3.10 -17.50
N ASN A 148 1.48 -3.98 -16.55
CA ASN A 148 2.19 -3.61 -15.32
C ASN A 148 3.18 -4.70 -14.91
N LEU A 149 4.37 -4.33 -14.42
CA LEU A 149 5.38 -5.31 -14.00
C LEU A 149 5.01 -6.03 -12.71
N VAL A 150 4.36 -5.34 -11.77
CA VAL A 150 3.98 -5.90 -10.46
C VAL A 150 2.75 -6.79 -10.58
N PHE A 151 1.85 -6.43 -11.48
CA PHE A 151 0.61 -7.17 -11.72
C PHE A 151 0.41 -7.40 -13.22
N PRO A 152 1.07 -8.41 -13.79
CA PRO A 152 0.95 -8.74 -15.20
C PRO A 152 -0.50 -8.98 -15.62
N ASN A 153 -0.83 -8.56 -16.83
CA ASN A 153 -2.18 -8.63 -17.39
C ASN A 153 -3.25 -7.81 -16.62
N VAL A 154 -2.82 -6.71 -16.04
CA VAL A 154 -3.72 -5.81 -15.29
C VAL A 154 -4.88 -5.28 -16.15
N GLY A 155 -6.09 -5.28 -15.59
CA GLY A 155 -7.26 -4.67 -16.24
C GLY A 155 -7.32 -3.15 -16.05
N MET A 156 -6.67 -2.60 -15.00
CA MET A 156 -6.62 -1.17 -14.73
C MET A 156 -5.75 -0.45 -15.77
N PRO A 157 -6.25 0.61 -16.44
CA PRO A 157 -5.43 1.44 -17.30
C PRO A 157 -4.45 2.29 -16.48
N HIS A 158 -3.41 2.81 -17.11
CA HIS A 158 -2.47 3.72 -16.45
C HIS A 158 -3.06 5.12 -16.31
N VAL A 159 -3.74 5.40 -15.19
CA VAL A 159 -4.46 6.68 -14.97
C VAL A 159 -3.52 7.88 -14.79
N LEU A 160 -2.25 7.66 -14.47
CA LEU A 160 -1.24 8.72 -14.28
C LEU A 160 -0.37 8.96 -15.52
N TRP A 161 -0.75 8.44 -16.69
CA TRP A 161 0.06 8.51 -17.91
C TRP A 161 0.37 9.94 -18.38
N GLU A 162 -0.55 10.87 -18.15
CA GLU A 162 -0.28 12.29 -18.48
C GLU A 162 0.86 12.88 -17.65
N LEU A 163 0.98 12.45 -16.39
CA LEU A 163 2.02 12.92 -15.49
C LEU A 163 3.37 12.26 -15.82
N GLN A 164 3.36 10.95 -16.05
CA GLN A 164 4.57 10.15 -16.28
C GLN A 164 5.06 10.17 -17.73
N GLY A 165 4.16 10.34 -18.69
CA GLY A 165 4.39 10.01 -20.10
C GLY A 165 4.17 8.52 -20.37
N GLN A 166 4.25 8.15 -21.65
CA GLN A 166 4.13 6.75 -22.07
C GLN A 166 5.50 6.10 -22.16
N ARG A 167 5.58 4.85 -21.71
CA ARG A 167 6.81 4.05 -21.68
C ARG A 167 6.57 2.66 -22.26
N ALA A 168 7.57 2.10 -22.92
CA ALA A 168 7.68 0.67 -23.21
C ALA A 168 8.53 -0.02 -22.16
N ALA A 169 8.23 -1.28 -21.86
CA ALA A 169 9.12 -2.13 -21.06
C ALA A 169 10.04 -2.93 -21.99
N LYS A 170 11.35 -2.92 -21.69
CA LYS A 170 12.33 -3.75 -22.37
C LYS A 170 12.50 -5.05 -21.60
N PHE A 171 12.48 -6.16 -22.33
CA PHE A 171 12.71 -7.48 -21.77
C PHE A 171 13.86 -8.14 -22.53
N VAL A 172 14.77 -8.75 -21.79
CA VAL A 172 15.87 -9.57 -22.34
C VAL A 172 15.51 -11.04 -22.13
N GLU A 173 15.67 -11.84 -23.19
CA GLU A 173 15.54 -13.29 -23.10
C GLU A 173 16.81 -13.90 -22.54
N GLU A 174 16.72 -14.62 -21.45
CA GLU A 174 17.78 -15.42 -20.86
C GLU A 174 17.36 -16.88 -20.78
N THR A 175 18.32 -17.78 -20.81
CA THR A 175 18.05 -19.20 -20.58
C THR A 175 17.84 -19.44 -19.09
N ASP A 176 16.77 -20.17 -18.72
CA ASP A 176 16.50 -20.52 -17.33
C ASP A 176 17.70 -21.27 -16.74
N PRO A 177 18.29 -20.79 -15.63
CA PRO A 177 19.43 -21.45 -15.00
C PRO A 177 19.13 -22.87 -14.49
N HIS A 178 17.86 -23.20 -14.28
CA HIS A 178 17.40 -24.52 -13.79
C HIS A 178 16.89 -25.42 -14.92
N ASP A 179 16.54 -24.87 -16.09
CA ASP A 179 16.05 -25.61 -17.24
C ASP A 179 16.54 -24.98 -18.56
N PRO A 180 17.64 -25.47 -19.13
CA PRO A 180 18.20 -24.91 -20.36
C PRO A 180 17.28 -24.95 -21.60
N SER A 181 16.18 -25.69 -21.54
CA SER A 181 15.15 -25.73 -22.59
C SER A 181 14.16 -24.58 -22.54
N LYS A 182 14.11 -23.84 -21.42
CA LYS A 182 13.21 -22.71 -21.19
C LYS A 182 13.92 -21.38 -21.31
N LYS A 183 13.22 -20.43 -21.90
CA LYS A 183 13.62 -19.03 -21.92
C LYS A 183 12.79 -18.25 -20.91
N VAL A 184 13.42 -17.40 -20.14
CA VAL A 184 12.81 -16.46 -19.18
C VAL A 184 13.05 -15.05 -19.69
N HIS A 185 12.03 -14.21 -19.54
CA HIS A 185 12.11 -12.80 -19.88
C HIS A 185 12.41 -11.99 -18.62
N HIS A 186 13.59 -11.37 -18.57
CA HIS A 186 13.97 -10.46 -17.51
C HIS A 186 13.69 -9.02 -17.92
N PHE A 187 13.11 -8.23 -17.00
CA PHE A 187 12.92 -6.82 -17.22
C PHE A 187 14.27 -6.07 -17.16
N ASP A 188 14.60 -5.35 -18.24
CA ASP A 188 15.88 -4.64 -18.40
C ASP A 188 15.72 -3.10 -18.27
N GLY A 189 14.50 -2.61 -18.17
CA GLY A 189 14.25 -1.18 -18.01
C GLY A 189 13.09 -0.65 -18.83
N PHE A 190 12.85 0.64 -18.69
CA PHE A 190 11.82 1.35 -19.45
C PHE A 190 12.46 2.23 -20.53
N GLU A 191 11.79 2.30 -21.68
CA GLU A 191 12.07 3.27 -22.73
C GLU A 191 10.95 4.31 -22.77
N GLN A 192 11.29 5.59 -22.66
CA GLN A 192 10.30 6.66 -22.75
C GLN A 192 9.85 6.84 -24.20
N LEU A 193 8.54 6.68 -24.48
CA LEU A 193 7.94 6.83 -25.79
C LEU A 193 7.45 8.27 -26.00
N THR A 194 6.78 8.85 -24.98
CA THR A 194 6.33 10.24 -25.00
C THR A 194 6.62 10.89 -23.66
N PRO A 195 6.98 12.19 -23.62
CA PRO A 195 7.20 12.89 -22.36
C PRO A 195 5.90 13.03 -21.58
N GLY A 196 6.00 13.05 -20.26
CA GLY A 196 4.93 13.43 -19.34
C GLY A 196 4.96 14.91 -19.00
N LYS A 197 3.98 15.34 -18.20
CA LYS A 197 3.94 16.70 -17.62
C LYS A 197 4.96 16.90 -16.50
N MET A 198 5.50 15.82 -15.95
CA MET A 198 6.47 15.81 -14.85
C MET A 198 7.78 15.16 -15.31
N SER A 199 8.88 15.58 -14.73
CA SER A 199 10.12 14.82 -14.78
C SER A 199 9.96 13.48 -14.02
N ALA A 200 10.82 12.51 -14.29
CA ALA A 200 10.76 11.21 -13.60
C ALA A 200 10.85 11.36 -12.06
N GLN A 201 11.71 12.26 -11.58
CA GLN A 201 11.87 12.51 -10.15
C GLN A 201 10.63 13.17 -9.52
N GLU A 202 10.00 14.13 -10.21
CA GLU A 202 8.76 14.76 -9.77
C GLU A 202 7.62 13.75 -9.75
N PHE A 203 7.52 12.90 -10.76
CA PHE A 203 6.52 11.84 -10.82
C PHE A 203 6.70 10.86 -9.64
N ASP A 204 7.90 10.39 -9.40
CA ASP A 204 8.21 9.49 -8.29
C ASP A 204 7.89 10.11 -6.92
N SER A 205 8.18 11.40 -6.74
CA SER A 205 7.82 12.15 -5.53
C SER A 205 6.30 12.26 -5.36
N ASN A 206 5.56 12.57 -6.43
CA ASN A 206 4.10 12.67 -6.38
C ASN A 206 3.43 11.31 -6.13
N VAL A 207 3.95 10.23 -6.71
CA VAL A 207 3.48 8.87 -6.41
C VAL A 207 3.77 8.50 -4.95
N ALA A 208 4.93 8.92 -4.40
CA ALA A 208 5.22 8.72 -2.98
C ALA A 208 4.20 9.45 -2.09
N ASP A 209 3.83 10.69 -2.42
CA ASP A 209 2.80 11.45 -1.69
C ASP A 209 1.43 10.77 -1.77
N LEU A 210 1.04 10.29 -2.95
CA LEU A 210 -0.19 9.53 -3.15
C LEU A 210 -0.22 8.26 -2.29
N VAL A 211 0.85 7.49 -2.30
CA VAL A 211 0.96 6.27 -1.49
C VAL A 211 1.02 6.57 0.01
N ALA A 212 1.66 7.69 0.42
CA ALA A 212 1.63 8.15 1.80
C ALA A 212 0.20 8.43 2.28
N TYR A 213 -0.60 9.11 1.46
CA TYR A 213 -2.02 9.34 1.75
C TYR A 213 -2.80 8.02 1.85
N MET A 214 -2.60 7.09 0.91
CA MET A 214 -3.27 5.78 0.95
C MET A 214 -2.86 4.95 2.17
N GLN A 215 -1.60 5.03 2.59
CA GLN A 215 -1.12 4.39 3.82
C GLN A 215 -1.73 5.03 5.07
N TRP A 216 -1.77 6.36 5.12
CA TRP A 216 -2.43 7.10 6.20
C TRP A 216 -3.93 6.79 6.24
N MET A 217 -4.61 6.78 5.10
CA MET A 217 -6.03 6.44 4.99
C MET A 217 -6.33 5.03 5.55
N ALA A 218 -5.46 4.08 5.28
CA ALA A 218 -5.60 2.70 5.75
C ALA A 218 -5.37 2.54 7.27
N GLU A 219 -4.59 3.44 7.89
CA GLU A 219 -4.32 3.43 9.33
C GLU A 219 -3.99 4.83 9.88
N PRO A 220 -4.98 5.74 10.01
CA PRO A 220 -4.74 7.13 10.43
C PRO A 220 -4.11 7.26 11.82
N MET A 221 -4.30 6.27 12.69
CA MET A 221 -3.79 6.26 14.07
C MET A 221 -2.46 5.53 14.23
N GLN A 222 -1.79 5.12 13.16
CA GLN A 222 -0.57 4.30 13.21
C GLN A 222 0.53 4.91 14.10
N THR A 223 0.84 6.19 13.90
CA THR A 223 1.87 6.88 14.68
C THR A 223 1.51 6.99 16.15
N GLN A 224 0.26 7.33 16.47
CA GLN A 224 -0.21 7.44 17.85
C GLN A 224 -0.26 6.08 18.52
N ARG A 225 -0.74 5.04 17.83
CA ARG A 225 -0.78 3.66 18.33
C ARG A 225 0.62 3.16 18.68
N THR A 226 1.63 3.45 17.87
CA THR A 226 3.00 3.04 18.14
C THR A 226 3.55 3.72 19.40
N ARG A 227 3.34 5.04 19.56
CA ARG A 227 3.75 5.77 20.78
C ARG A 227 3.04 5.26 22.02
N LEU A 228 1.72 5.06 21.97
CA LEU A 228 0.94 4.51 23.07
C LEU A 228 1.40 3.10 23.41
N GLY A 229 1.65 2.27 22.40
CA GLY A 229 2.12 0.89 22.56
C GLY A 229 3.43 0.77 23.34
N VAL A 230 4.39 1.65 23.09
CA VAL A 230 5.64 1.71 23.86
C VAL A 230 5.35 2.00 25.33
N GLY A 231 4.50 3.00 25.63
CA GLY A 231 4.10 3.30 27.02
C GLY A 231 3.39 2.15 27.71
N VAL A 232 2.50 1.45 27.01
CA VAL A 232 1.81 0.25 27.51
C VAL A 232 2.79 -0.87 27.81
N LEU A 233 3.77 -1.13 26.94
CA LEU A 233 4.77 -2.17 27.18
C LEU A 233 5.65 -1.88 28.40
N ILE A 234 6.06 -0.61 28.61
CA ILE A 234 6.81 -0.19 29.79
C ILE A 234 5.97 -0.40 31.06
N PHE A 235 4.69 0.01 31.04
CA PHE A 235 3.77 -0.22 32.16
C PHE A 235 3.62 -1.71 32.47
N LEU A 236 3.38 -2.54 31.45
CA LEU A 236 3.21 -3.98 31.62
C LEU A 236 4.48 -4.66 32.16
N ALA A 237 5.68 -4.23 31.74
CA ALA A 237 6.93 -4.73 32.27
C ALA A 237 7.08 -4.42 33.77
N GLY A 238 6.78 -3.20 34.20
CA GLY A 238 6.77 -2.82 35.62
C GLY A 238 5.70 -3.57 36.41
N PHE A 239 4.49 -3.69 35.89
CA PHE A 239 3.41 -4.45 36.49
C PHE A 239 3.74 -5.94 36.63
N PHE A 240 4.34 -6.52 35.60
CA PHE A 240 4.82 -7.91 35.62
C PHE A 240 5.83 -8.13 36.74
N PHE A 241 6.79 -7.23 36.92
CA PHE A 241 7.79 -7.34 38.00
C PHE A 241 7.14 -7.30 39.39
N ILE A 242 6.18 -6.39 39.61
CA ILE A 242 5.44 -6.31 40.89
C ILE A 242 4.62 -7.58 41.12
N ALA A 243 3.87 -8.04 40.11
CA ALA A 243 3.07 -9.26 40.21
C ALA A 243 3.93 -10.50 40.46
N TRP A 244 5.10 -10.58 39.80
CA TRP A 244 6.06 -11.66 40.04
C TRP A 244 6.60 -11.66 41.48
N ARG A 245 6.95 -10.48 42.00
CA ARG A 245 7.38 -10.33 43.41
C ARG A 245 6.27 -10.72 44.38
N LEU A 246 5.03 -10.27 44.10
CA LEU A 246 3.87 -10.63 44.92
C LEU A 246 3.62 -12.13 44.90
N ASN A 247 3.61 -12.76 43.74
CA ASN A 247 3.47 -14.20 43.59
C ASN A 247 4.55 -14.94 44.39
N ALA A 248 5.81 -14.53 44.28
CA ALA A 248 6.91 -15.13 45.05
C ALA A 248 6.70 -14.99 46.57
N ALA A 249 6.15 -13.86 47.05
CA ALA A 249 5.86 -13.67 48.48
C ALA A 249 4.72 -14.55 48.96
N TYR A 250 3.64 -14.73 48.21
CA TYR A 250 2.51 -15.59 48.58
C TYR A 250 2.86 -17.08 48.57
N TRP A 251 3.73 -17.52 47.68
CA TRP A 251 4.12 -18.92 47.56
C TRP A 251 5.39 -19.29 48.30
N LYS A 252 5.93 -18.36 49.13
CA LYS A 252 7.17 -18.57 49.87
C LYS A 252 7.10 -19.74 50.86
N ASP A 253 5.96 -19.88 51.55
CA ASP A 253 5.77 -20.83 52.61
C ASP A 253 4.98 -22.09 52.17
N VAL A 254 4.61 -22.17 50.90
CA VAL A 254 3.94 -23.35 50.32
C VAL A 254 5.01 -24.28 49.72
N LYS A 255 5.25 -25.40 50.38
CA LYS A 255 6.19 -26.46 49.94
C LYS A 255 5.43 -27.57 49.22
#